data_d08b6aca46cd334e0c5dc317844911ff
#
_entry.id   d08b6aca46cd334e0c5dc317844911ff
#
_cell.length_a   1.000
_cell.length_b   1.000
_cell.length_c   1.000
_cell.angle_alpha   90.00
_cell.angle_beta   90.00
_cell.angle_gamma   90.00
#
_symmetry.space_group_name_H-M   'P 1'
#
loop_
_entity.id
_entity.type
_entity.pdbx_description
1 polymer ?
#
loop_
_entity_poly.entity_id
_entity_poly.type
_entity_poly.pdbx_seq_one_letter_code
_entity_poly.pdbx_strand_id
1 'polypeptide(L)'
;MIHGVGGAGGEIGHIIVEPETGFECTCGNKGCLETVASATGVVRLARHLAEGYEGDSSIKAAVDNGEQVTSKDIFVAAAEGDKFANSIVDKVSEYLGLATANISNILNPDSVVIGGGVSAAGEFLRSRVEGYFTRYAFPQVRRTTKVKLAELGNDAGIIGAASLALTIDN
;
A
#
# COMPACT_ATOMS: atom_id res chain seq x y z
N MET A 1 6.96 -8.81 -19.68
CA MET A 1 6.77 -7.43 -19.17
C MET A 1 5.54 -6.83 -19.84
N ILE A 2 4.70 -6.10 -19.10
CA ILE A 2 3.51 -5.42 -19.64
C ILE A 2 3.89 -3.97 -19.94
N HIS A 3 3.88 -3.56 -21.21
CA HIS A 3 4.30 -2.22 -21.60
C HIS A 3 3.13 -1.22 -21.73
N GLY A 4 1.96 -1.69 -22.14
CA GLY A 4 0.82 -0.81 -22.49
C GLY A 4 1.07 0.02 -23.77
N VAL A 5 0.00 0.49 -24.40
CA VAL A 5 0.07 1.23 -25.67
C VAL A 5 0.76 2.59 -25.50
N GLY A 6 0.57 3.26 -24.37
CA GLY A 6 1.16 4.57 -24.06
C GLY A 6 2.38 4.51 -23.14
N GLY A 7 2.97 3.33 -22.91
CA GLY A 7 4.04 3.16 -21.93
C GLY A 7 3.59 3.19 -20.47
N ALA A 8 2.29 3.34 -20.20
CA ALA A 8 1.70 3.42 -18.87
C ALA A 8 1.18 2.07 -18.34
N GLY A 9 1.74 0.96 -18.82
CA GLY A 9 1.41 -0.37 -18.30
C GLY A 9 1.94 -0.53 -16.89
N GLY A 10 1.09 -0.96 -15.95
CA GLY A 10 1.49 -1.22 -14.57
C GLY A 10 1.32 -0.05 -13.59
N GLU A 11 0.66 1.02 -13.98
CA GLU A 11 0.33 2.17 -13.10
C GLU A 11 -0.71 1.79 -12.02
N ILE A 12 -0.35 0.81 -11.19
CA ILE A 12 -1.21 0.21 -10.15
C ILE A 12 -1.60 1.23 -9.08
N GLY A 13 -0.74 2.22 -8.80
CA GLY A 13 -1.03 3.30 -7.86
C GLY A 13 -2.27 4.11 -8.21
N HIS A 14 -2.69 4.10 -9.48
CA HIS A 14 -3.85 4.82 -9.96
C HIS A 14 -5.13 3.98 -10.11
N ILE A 15 -5.12 2.73 -9.63
CA ILE A 15 -6.35 1.95 -9.45
C ILE A 15 -7.22 2.63 -8.40
N ILE A 16 -8.50 2.86 -8.72
CA ILE A 16 -9.45 3.46 -7.79
C ILE A 16 -9.88 2.40 -6.77
N VAL A 17 -9.58 2.65 -5.50
CA VAL A 17 -9.93 1.80 -4.36
C VAL A 17 -10.97 2.42 -3.44
N GLU A 18 -11.21 3.74 -3.58
CA GLU A 18 -12.20 4.49 -2.80
C GLU A 18 -12.90 5.52 -3.70
N PRO A 19 -13.91 5.11 -4.48
CA PRO A 19 -14.50 5.98 -5.50
C PRO A 19 -15.33 7.14 -4.95
N GLU A 20 -15.96 6.97 -3.78
CA GLU A 20 -16.93 7.95 -3.26
C GLU A 20 -16.28 8.99 -2.36
N THR A 21 -15.55 8.55 -1.34
CA THR A 21 -14.96 9.41 -0.30
C THR A 21 -13.45 9.57 -0.42
N GLY A 22 -12.83 8.99 -1.46
CA GLY A 22 -11.40 9.00 -1.66
C GLY A 22 -10.81 10.38 -1.87
N PHE A 23 -9.50 10.49 -1.71
CA PHE A 23 -8.76 11.74 -1.88
C PHE A 23 -8.49 12.05 -3.36
N GLU A 24 -8.35 13.33 -3.67
CA GLU A 24 -7.87 13.83 -4.96
C GLU A 24 -6.45 13.31 -5.23
N CYS A 25 -6.22 12.80 -6.43
CA CYS A 25 -4.94 12.30 -6.90
C CYS A 25 -4.30 13.28 -7.89
N THR A 26 -2.98 13.34 -7.93
CA THR A 26 -2.22 14.16 -8.89
C THR A 26 -2.47 13.77 -10.34
N CYS A 27 -2.96 12.56 -10.62
CA CYS A 27 -3.36 12.16 -11.97
C CYS A 27 -4.69 12.76 -12.45
N GLY A 28 -5.39 13.53 -11.62
CA GLY A 28 -6.68 14.14 -11.91
C GLY A 28 -7.89 13.29 -11.49
N ASN A 29 -7.70 12.02 -11.09
CA ASN A 29 -8.76 11.17 -10.57
C ASN A 29 -8.91 11.32 -9.05
N LYS A 30 -9.94 10.68 -8.49
CA LYS A 30 -10.22 10.61 -7.07
C LYS A 30 -10.19 9.16 -6.59
N GLY A 31 -9.66 8.92 -5.39
CA GLY A 31 -9.69 7.60 -4.75
C GLY A 31 -8.65 6.59 -5.23
N CYS A 32 -7.58 7.04 -5.88
CA CYS A 32 -6.47 6.21 -6.29
C CYS A 32 -5.76 5.56 -5.09
N LEU A 33 -5.28 4.32 -5.25
CA LEU A 33 -4.54 3.57 -4.24
C LEU A 33 -3.36 4.38 -3.65
N GLU A 34 -2.62 5.10 -4.49
CA GLU A 34 -1.49 5.93 -4.08
C GLU A 34 -1.89 6.96 -3.02
N THR A 35 -3.11 7.51 -3.11
CA THR A 35 -3.58 8.57 -2.19
C THR A 35 -3.79 8.09 -0.76
N VAL A 36 -3.87 6.79 -0.53
CA VAL A 36 -4.12 6.15 0.79
C VAL A 36 -3.04 5.16 1.20
N ALA A 37 -2.29 4.57 0.26
CA ALA A 37 -1.34 3.48 0.54
C ALA A 37 0.13 3.83 0.24
N SER A 38 0.44 5.00 -0.32
CA SER A 38 1.81 5.52 -0.36
C SER A 38 2.24 6.04 1.01
N ALA A 39 3.53 6.30 1.22
CA ALA A 39 4.01 6.86 2.49
C ALA A 39 3.31 8.17 2.87
N THR A 40 3.09 9.06 1.91
CA THR A 40 2.32 10.30 2.10
C THR A 40 0.83 10.04 2.21
N GLY A 41 0.31 9.05 1.52
CA GLY A 41 -1.09 8.62 1.57
C GLY A 41 -1.49 8.11 2.94
N VAL A 42 -0.65 7.32 3.59
CA VAL A 42 -0.86 6.84 4.97
C VAL A 42 -0.99 8.01 5.94
N VAL A 43 -0.12 9.02 5.83
CA VAL A 43 -0.21 10.23 6.68
C VAL A 43 -1.47 11.04 6.40
N ARG A 44 -1.86 11.15 5.12
CA ARG A 44 -3.12 11.81 4.72
C ARG A 44 -4.33 11.11 5.33
N LEU A 45 -4.34 9.78 5.25
CA LEU A 45 -5.40 8.95 5.84
C LEU A 45 -5.44 9.11 7.37
N ALA A 46 -4.28 9.16 8.04
CA ALA A 46 -4.21 9.40 9.48
C ALA A 46 -4.84 10.73 9.87
N ARG A 47 -4.52 11.82 9.16
CA ARG A 47 -5.10 13.14 9.41
C ARG A 47 -6.62 13.14 9.23
N HIS A 48 -7.10 12.49 8.18
CA HIS A 48 -8.54 12.39 7.91
C HIS A 48 -9.28 11.59 9.00
N LEU A 49 -8.72 10.44 9.41
CA LEU A 49 -9.35 9.60 10.41
C LEU A 49 -9.26 10.19 11.84
N ALA A 50 -8.28 11.07 12.10
CA ALA A 50 -8.16 11.75 13.39
C ALA A 50 -9.38 12.62 13.74
N GLU A 51 -10.04 13.21 12.74
CA GLU A 51 -11.21 14.07 12.92
C GLU A 51 -12.38 13.36 13.62
N GLY A 52 -12.51 12.04 13.43
CA GLY A 52 -13.61 11.25 14.02
C GLY A 52 -13.18 10.28 15.12
N TYR A 53 -11.93 10.31 15.56
CA TYR A 53 -11.43 9.37 16.56
C TYR A 53 -11.46 9.98 17.98
N GLU A 54 -12.10 9.30 18.92
CA GLU A 54 -12.31 9.76 20.32
C GLU A 54 -11.50 8.92 21.34
N GLY A 55 -10.40 8.33 20.97
CA GLY A 55 -9.58 7.52 21.88
C GLY A 55 -8.22 8.15 22.17
N ASP A 56 -7.55 7.66 23.22
CA ASP A 56 -6.17 8.01 23.50
C ASP A 56 -5.25 7.39 22.45
N SER A 57 -4.33 8.20 21.89
CA SER A 57 -3.34 7.77 20.90
C SER A 57 -2.23 8.81 20.80
N SER A 58 -0.99 8.33 20.79
CA SER A 58 0.17 9.19 20.56
C SER A 58 0.16 9.79 19.14
N ILE A 59 -0.25 9.00 18.15
CA ILE A 59 -0.34 9.46 16.74
C ILE A 59 -1.45 10.49 16.59
N LYS A 60 -2.62 10.26 17.21
CA LYS A 60 -3.70 11.24 17.17
C LYS A 60 -3.27 12.56 17.82
N ALA A 61 -2.67 12.51 19.00
CA ALA A 61 -2.19 13.71 19.70
C ALA A 61 -1.19 14.51 18.84
N ALA A 62 -0.24 13.83 18.21
CA ALA A 62 0.71 14.46 17.32
C ALA A 62 0.03 15.12 16.09
N VAL A 63 -0.97 14.45 15.50
CA VAL A 63 -1.76 15.00 14.38
C VAL A 63 -2.54 16.23 14.81
N ASP A 64 -3.23 16.17 15.94
CA ASP A 64 -4.05 17.28 16.48
C ASP A 64 -3.18 18.50 16.82
N ASN A 65 -1.96 18.27 17.32
CA ASN A 65 -0.99 19.33 17.62
C ASN A 65 -0.32 19.91 16.38
N GLY A 66 -0.58 19.38 15.18
CA GLY A 66 0.06 19.82 13.95
C GLY A 66 1.52 19.38 13.80
N GLU A 67 1.94 18.39 14.58
CA GLU A 67 3.29 17.84 14.53
C GLU A 67 3.53 17.06 13.20
N GLN A 68 4.81 16.93 12.83
CA GLN A 68 5.16 16.11 11.67
C GLN A 68 5.10 14.64 12.04
N VAL A 69 4.12 13.94 11.46
CA VAL A 69 3.97 12.49 11.56
C VAL A 69 4.38 11.85 10.24
N THR A 70 5.15 10.77 10.30
CA THR A 70 5.52 9.97 9.12
C THR A 70 4.76 8.65 9.09
N SER A 71 4.70 7.99 7.92
CA SER A 71 4.14 6.63 7.83
C SER A 71 4.87 5.65 8.75
N LYS A 72 6.19 5.82 8.93
CA LYS A 72 6.99 4.99 9.84
C LYS A 72 6.51 5.12 11.28
N ASP A 73 6.26 6.34 11.76
CA ASP A 73 5.77 6.58 13.13
C ASP A 73 4.43 5.87 13.36
N ILE A 74 3.53 5.94 12.36
CA ILE A 74 2.23 5.27 12.40
C ILE A 74 2.39 3.75 12.50
N PHE A 75 3.27 3.15 11.68
CA PHE A 75 3.51 1.70 11.71
C PHE A 75 4.17 1.25 13.02
N VAL A 76 5.10 2.03 13.56
CA VAL A 76 5.75 1.74 14.87
C VAL A 76 4.71 1.80 15.98
N ALA A 77 3.96 2.89 16.09
CA ALA A 77 2.92 3.02 17.11
C ALA A 77 1.86 1.91 17.02
N ALA A 78 1.46 1.53 15.80
CA ALA A 78 0.54 0.40 15.59
C ALA A 78 1.11 -0.92 16.12
N ALA A 79 2.40 -1.20 15.86
CA ALA A 79 3.06 -2.39 16.35
C ALA A 79 3.21 -2.40 17.89
N GLU A 80 3.29 -1.22 18.50
CA GLU A 80 3.32 -1.01 19.96
C GLU A 80 1.93 -1.05 20.60
N GLY A 81 0.88 -1.19 19.80
CA GLY A 81 -0.51 -1.36 20.29
C GLY A 81 -1.36 -0.10 20.33
N ASP A 82 -0.89 1.02 19.76
CA ASP A 82 -1.72 2.23 19.60
C ASP A 82 -2.94 1.89 18.74
N LYS A 83 -4.14 2.08 19.30
CA LYS A 83 -5.40 1.67 18.65
C LYS A 83 -5.74 2.49 17.42
N PHE A 84 -5.47 3.79 17.47
CA PHE A 84 -5.70 4.67 16.34
C PHE A 84 -4.75 4.33 15.19
N ALA A 85 -3.45 4.20 15.48
CA ALA A 85 -2.47 3.78 14.49
C ALA A 85 -2.81 2.41 13.89
N ASN A 86 -3.29 1.46 14.71
CA ASN A 86 -3.76 0.16 14.22
C ASN A 86 -4.95 0.29 13.25
N SER A 87 -5.91 1.19 13.53
CA SER A 87 -7.04 1.42 12.62
C SER A 87 -6.61 1.97 11.27
N ILE A 88 -5.59 2.85 11.24
CA ILE A 88 -5.00 3.38 10.01
C ILE A 88 -4.30 2.25 9.22
N VAL A 89 -3.45 1.47 9.90
CA VAL A 89 -2.73 0.36 9.26
C VAL A 89 -3.68 -0.69 8.73
N ASP A 90 -4.77 -0.97 9.45
CA ASP A 90 -5.80 -1.92 9.00
C ASP A 90 -6.48 -1.41 7.71
N LYS A 91 -6.85 -0.12 7.66
CA LYS A 91 -7.45 0.48 6.48
C LYS A 91 -6.51 0.52 5.27
N VAL A 92 -5.23 0.86 5.48
CA VAL A 92 -4.19 0.78 4.45
C VAL A 92 -4.05 -0.66 3.93
N SER A 93 -4.05 -1.63 4.85
CA SER A 93 -3.94 -3.06 4.50
C SER A 93 -5.15 -3.54 3.71
N GLU A 94 -6.35 -3.05 4.02
CA GLU A 94 -7.56 -3.33 3.26
C GLU A 94 -7.44 -2.84 1.81
N TYR A 95 -7.03 -1.59 1.60
CA TYR A 95 -6.85 -1.04 0.25
C TYR A 95 -5.77 -1.78 -0.54
N LEU A 96 -4.63 -2.08 0.09
CA LEU A 96 -3.57 -2.87 -0.54
C LEU A 96 -4.03 -4.28 -0.88
N GLY A 97 -4.76 -4.94 0.04
CA GLY A 97 -5.31 -6.27 -0.18
C GLY A 97 -6.33 -6.31 -1.31
N LEU A 98 -7.21 -5.32 -1.39
CA LEU A 98 -8.18 -5.16 -2.48
C LEU A 98 -7.48 -4.99 -3.84
N ALA A 99 -6.53 -4.05 -3.93
CA ALA A 99 -5.79 -3.80 -5.16
C ALA A 99 -4.99 -5.04 -5.58
N THR A 100 -4.30 -5.68 -4.63
CA THR A 100 -3.55 -6.93 -4.86
C THR A 100 -4.46 -8.04 -5.39
N ALA A 101 -5.65 -8.20 -4.81
CA ALA A 101 -6.64 -9.19 -5.26
C ALA A 101 -7.12 -8.90 -6.69
N ASN A 102 -7.47 -7.65 -7.00
CA ASN A 102 -7.92 -7.25 -8.33
C ASN A 102 -6.87 -7.54 -9.41
N ILE A 103 -5.61 -7.15 -9.15
CA ILE A 103 -4.50 -7.42 -10.06
C ILE A 103 -4.27 -8.92 -10.23
N SER A 104 -4.32 -9.66 -9.12
CA SER A 104 -4.11 -11.11 -9.15
C SER A 104 -5.24 -11.85 -9.87
N ASN A 105 -6.48 -11.39 -9.75
CA ASN A 105 -7.61 -11.94 -10.48
C ASN A 105 -7.49 -11.75 -12.01
N ILE A 106 -6.79 -10.68 -12.45
CA ILE A 106 -6.56 -10.39 -13.87
C ILE A 106 -5.35 -11.14 -14.41
N LEU A 107 -4.23 -11.14 -13.66
CA LEU A 107 -2.93 -11.60 -14.14
C LEU A 107 -2.54 -13.01 -13.66
N ASN A 108 -3.16 -13.50 -12.59
CA ASN A 108 -2.84 -14.76 -11.92
C ASN A 108 -1.32 -14.99 -11.73
N PRO A 109 -0.61 -14.08 -11.09
CA PRO A 109 0.85 -14.20 -10.89
C PRO A 109 1.17 -15.23 -9.81
N ASP A 110 2.39 -15.76 -9.78
CA ASP A 110 2.88 -16.60 -8.69
C ASP A 110 3.00 -15.82 -7.38
N SER A 111 3.37 -14.55 -7.48
CA SER A 111 3.47 -13.68 -6.31
C SER A 111 3.25 -12.21 -6.65
N VAL A 112 2.72 -11.46 -5.68
CA VAL A 112 2.72 -10.00 -5.67
C VAL A 112 3.68 -9.54 -4.58
N VAL A 113 4.62 -8.67 -4.96
CA VAL A 113 5.68 -8.20 -4.07
C VAL A 113 5.38 -6.77 -3.65
N ILE A 114 5.26 -6.54 -2.34
CA ILE A 114 5.05 -5.21 -1.76
C ILE A 114 6.42 -4.60 -1.48
N GLY A 115 6.67 -3.43 -2.07
CA GLY A 115 7.92 -2.67 -1.92
C GLY A 115 7.68 -1.22 -1.55
N GLY A 116 8.75 -0.42 -1.53
CA GLY A 116 8.72 1.00 -1.19
C GLY A 116 8.65 1.28 0.31
N GLY A 117 8.39 2.54 0.69
CA GLY A 117 8.48 3.00 2.08
C GLY A 117 7.58 2.26 3.07
N VAL A 118 6.40 1.81 2.65
CA VAL A 118 5.46 1.06 3.52
C VAL A 118 5.92 -0.37 3.79
N SER A 119 6.73 -0.98 2.90
CA SER A 119 7.23 -2.35 3.11
C SER A 119 8.17 -2.48 4.31
N ALA A 120 8.73 -1.36 4.78
CA ALA A 120 9.55 -1.33 6.00
C ALA A 120 8.77 -1.75 7.27
N ALA A 121 7.44 -1.73 7.23
CA ALA A 121 6.58 -2.28 8.29
C ALA A 121 6.64 -3.81 8.39
N GLY A 122 7.29 -4.47 7.44
CA GLY A 122 7.62 -5.90 7.50
C GLY A 122 6.40 -6.82 7.53
N GLU A 123 6.57 -7.92 8.25
CA GLU A 123 5.55 -8.99 8.39
C GLU A 123 4.24 -8.47 9.00
N PHE A 124 4.32 -7.42 9.82
CA PHE A 124 3.16 -6.78 10.43
C PHE A 124 2.17 -6.22 9.39
N LEU A 125 2.68 -5.60 8.32
CA LEU A 125 1.86 -5.15 7.20
C LEU A 125 1.50 -6.31 6.27
N ARG A 126 2.49 -7.16 5.92
CA ARG A 126 2.30 -8.24 4.96
C ARG A 126 1.16 -9.18 5.37
N SER A 127 1.14 -9.61 6.62
CA SER A 127 0.12 -10.55 7.12
C SER A 127 -1.30 -9.96 7.06
N ARG A 128 -1.46 -8.67 7.34
CA ARG A 128 -2.75 -7.98 7.23
C ARG A 128 -3.20 -7.87 5.77
N VAL A 129 -2.29 -7.45 4.88
CA VAL A 129 -2.57 -7.37 3.45
C VAL A 129 -2.96 -8.73 2.88
N GLU A 130 -2.25 -9.80 3.28
CA GLU A 130 -2.57 -11.18 2.87
C GLU A 130 -3.96 -11.63 3.37
N GLY A 131 -4.36 -11.20 4.56
CA GLY A 131 -5.71 -11.43 5.09
C GLY A 131 -6.80 -10.82 4.19
N TYR A 132 -6.65 -9.56 3.81
CA TYR A 132 -7.57 -8.89 2.91
C TYR A 132 -7.48 -9.42 1.47
N PHE A 133 -6.29 -9.71 0.97
CA PHE A 133 -6.11 -10.40 -0.31
C PHE A 133 -6.89 -11.71 -0.35
N THR A 134 -6.79 -12.53 0.69
CA THR A 134 -7.50 -13.80 0.78
C THR A 134 -9.01 -13.62 0.79
N ARG A 135 -9.50 -12.52 1.36
CA ARG A 135 -10.93 -12.17 1.41
C ARG A 135 -11.47 -11.78 0.03
N TYR A 136 -10.70 -11.04 -0.76
CA TYR A 136 -11.15 -10.43 -2.02
C TYR A 136 -10.76 -11.22 -3.27
N ALA A 137 -9.70 -12.03 -3.21
CA ALA A 137 -9.23 -12.78 -4.36
C ALA A 137 -10.14 -13.97 -4.70
N PHE A 138 -10.24 -14.26 -5.99
CA PHE A 138 -10.93 -15.44 -6.49
C PHE A 138 -10.36 -16.73 -5.87
N PRO A 139 -11.19 -17.73 -5.51
CA PRO A 139 -10.74 -18.90 -4.73
C PRO A 139 -9.54 -19.66 -5.28
N GLN A 140 -9.40 -19.78 -6.61
CA GLN A 140 -8.23 -20.41 -7.23
C GLN A 140 -6.99 -19.53 -7.14
N VAL A 141 -7.13 -18.23 -7.42
CA VAL A 141 -6.02 -17.27 -7.37
C VAL A 141 -5.41 -17.19 -5.97
N ARG A 142 -6.21 -17.07 -4.92
CA ARG A 142 -5.70 -17.02 -3.53
C ARG A 142 -4.96 -18.28 -3.07
N ARG A 143 -5.13 -19.42 -3.77
CA ARG A 143 -4.41 -20.66 -3.48
C ARG A 143 -3.03 -20.69 -4.13
N THR A 144 -2.86 -20.00 -5.25
CA THR A 144 -1.64 -20.05 -6.08
C THR A 144 -0.77 -18.82 -5.91
N THR A 145 -1.37 -17.63 -5.76
CA THR A 145 -0.64 -16.37 -5.62
C THR A 145 -0.22 -16.12 -4.16
N LYS A 146 1.02 -15.68 -3.95
CA LYS A 146 1.58 -15.34 -2.63
C LYS A 146 1.80 -13.83 -2.51
N VAL A 147 1.51 -13.27 -1.34
CA VAL A 147 1.88 -11.89 -0.99
C VAL A 147 3.24 -11.92 -0.31
N LYS A 148 4.22 -11.22 -0.88
CA LYS A 148 5.61 -11.17 -0.41
C LYS A 148 6.05 -9.74 -0.15
N LEU A 149 7.12 -9.56 0.62
CA LEU A 149 7.83 -8.30 0.77
C LEU A 149 9.03 -8.26 -0.18
N ALA A 150 9.37 -7.05 -0.63
CA ALA A 150 10.58 -6.81 -1.40
C ALA A 150 11.82 -7.03 -0.50
N GLU A 151 12.78 -7.81 -0.98
CA GLU A 151 14.03 -8.10 -0.26
C GLU A 151 15.07 -6.98 -0.40
N LEU A 152 15.00 -6.20 -1.49
CA LEU A 152 15.97 -5.16 -1.83
C LEU A 152 15.63 -3.77 -1.23
N GLY A 153 14.58 -3.66 -0.43
CA GLY A 153 14.18 -2.39 0.18
C GLY A 153 13.99 -1.26 -0.83
N ASN A 154 14.52 -0.08 -0.52
CA ASN A 154 14.47 1.09 -1.41
C ASN A 154 15.35 0.98 -2.67
N ASP A 155 16.31 0.06 -2.68
CA ASP A 155 17.24 -0.11 -3.80
C ASP A 155 16.65 -0.97 -4.93
N ALA A 156 15.47 -1.59 -4.69
CA ALA A 156 14.80 -2.45 -5.65
C ALA A 156 14.59 -1.79 -7.03
N GLY A 157 14.24 -0.49 -7.05
CA GLY A 157 14.03 0.26 -8.28
C GLY A 157 15.32 0.45 -9.07
N ILE A 158 16.41 0.83 -8.39
CA ILE A 158 17.73 1.06 -9.02
C ILE A 158 18.30 -0.27 -9.55
N ILE A 159 18.26 -1.31 -8.72
CA ILE A 159 18.74 -2.65 -9.10
C ILE A 159 17.91 -3.22 -10.25
N GLY A 160 16.58 -3.05 -10.20
CA GLY A 160 15.68 -3.47 -11.27
C GLY A 160 15.97 -2.75 -12.60
N ALA A 161 16.14 -1.43 -12.57
CA ALA A 161 16.50 -0.65 -13.76
C ALA A 161 17.86 -1.07 -14.33
N ALA A 162 18.87 -1.26 -13.47
CA ALA A 162 20.19 -1.75 -13.89
C ALA A 162 20.12 -3.15 -14.52
N SER A 163 19.31 -4.05 -13.98
CA SER A 163 19.15 -5.40 -14.51
C SER A 163 18.50 -5.42 -15.91
N LEU A 164 17.61 -4.46 -16.20
CA LEU A 164 17.03 -4.32 -17.54
C LEU A 164 18.07 -3.92 -18.57
N ALA A 165 19.04 -3.07 -18.23
CA ALA A 165 20.12 -2.70 -19.13
C ALA A 165 20.99 -3.90 -19.53
N LEU A 166 21.16 -4.88 -18.62
CA LEU A 166 21.91 -6.11 -18.92
C LEU A 166 21.16 -7.11 -19.83
N THR A 167 19.85 -6.94 -20.01
CA THR A 167 19.02 -7.82 -20.85
C THR A 167 18.79 -7.29 -22.27
N ILE A 168 19.23 -6.06 -22.56
CA ILE A 168 19.03 -5.42 -23.87
C ILE A 168 20.06 -5.90 -24.89
N ASP A 169 21.19 -6.50 -24.48
CA ASP A 169 22.29 -6.94 -25.33
C ASP A 169 22.23 -8.42 -25.74
N ASN A 170 21.04 -9.09 -25.64
CA ASN A 170 20.86 -10.47 -26.12
C ASN A 170 19.70 -10.57 -27.11
#